data_be5eb0d1b4f17a5fc2a9434b3f911af0
#
_entry.id   be5eb0d1b4f17a5fc2a9434b3f911af0
#
_cell.length_a   1.000
_cell.length_b   1.000
_cell.length_c   1.000
_cell.angle_alpha   90.00
_cell.angle_beta   90.00
_cell.angle_gamma   90.00
#
_symmetry.space_group_name_H-M   'P 1'
#
loop_
_entity.id
_entity.type
_entity.pdbx_description
1 polymer ?
#
loop_
_entity_poly.entity_id
_entity_poly.type
_entity_poly.pdbx_seq_one_letter_code
_entity_poly.pdbx_strand_id
1 'polypeptide(L)'
;MPSKAPTVCNWVPSTVTEDNLKKFFSIVFFPGKNVMSYRAPDPDEERPSPRDGEVIVFSDHMNRGFSPPGSKFFRDVLHFLKLHPQDIGPNSISNICNFQVLCEVYLQEEPTVELFREYFYLNRQNECTNGLSLELGGISIQRRQGAVFPLIVLPSHPTDWNQTWFYC
;
A
#
# COMPACT_ATOMS: atom_id res chain seq x y z
N MET A 1 2.58 36.06 -8.94
CA MET A 1 3.31 34.95 -8.32
C MET A 1 3.22 33.77 -9.27
N PRO A 2 4.30 33.14 -9.71
CA PRO A 2 4.21 31.97 -10.61
C PRO A 2 3.56 30.83 -9.87
N SER A 3 2.52 30.23 -10.44
CA SER A 3 1.89 29.02 -9.93
C SER A 3 2.93 27.91 -9.94
N LYS A 4 3.21 27.32 -8.77
CA LYS A 4 4.05 26.12 -8.68
C LYS A 4 3.38 25.03 -9.52
N ALA A 5 4.12 24.50 -10.48
CA ALA A 5 3.69 23.33 -11.22
C ALA A 5 3.37 22.17 -10.24
N PRO A 6 2.30 21.40 -10.49
CA PRO A 6 1.97 20.28 -9.63
C PRO A 6 3.14 19.31 -9.61
N THR A 7 3.52 18.89 -8.43
CA THR A 7 4.64 18.00 -8.21
C THR A 7 4.30 16.62 -8.79
N VAL A 8 5.06 16.21 -9.76
CA VAL A 8 4.86 14.97 -10.50
C VAL A 8 5.37 13.82 -9.64
N CYS A 9 4.47 12.94 -9.18
CA CYS A 9 4.86 11.65 -8.64
C CYS A 9 5.61 10.87 -9.73
N ASN A 10 6.78 10.33 -9.41
CA ASN A 10 7.58 9.54 -10.36
C ASN A 10 6.98 8.14 -10.51
N TRP A 11 5.90 8.05 -11.28
CA TRP A 11 5.36 6.75 -11.70
C TRP A 11 6.35 6.06 -12.63
N VAL A 12 6.45 4.76 -12.46
CA VAL A 12 7.21 3.85 -13.32
C VAL A 12 6.20 2.99 -14.06
N PRO A 13 6.39 2.72 -15.37
CA PRO A 13 5.51 1.85 -16.12
C PRO A 13 5.32 0.50 -15.42
N SER A 14 4.11 -0.03 -15.47
CA SER A 14 3.83 -1.32 -14.87
C SER A 14 4.38 -2.45 -15.73
N THR A 15 4.88 -3.49 -15.08
CA THR A 15 5.26 -4.76 -15.70
C THR A 15 4.14 -5.81 -15.66
N VAL A 16 2.99 -5.44 -15.06
CA VAL A 16 1.85 -6.35 -14.89
C VAL A 16 1.11 -6.54 -16.22
N THR A 17 0.89 -7.80 -16.58
CA THR A 17 0.10 -8.19 -17.74
C THR A 17 -1.19 -8.91 -17.33
N GLU A 18 -2.16 -9.03 -18.21
CA GLU A 18 -3.39 -9.80 -17.98
C GLU A 18 -3.10 -11.26 -17.56
N ASP A 19 -2.07 -11.88 -18.12
CA ASP A 19 -1.70 -13.26 -17.78
C ASP A 19 -1.02 -13.34 -16.41
N ASN A 20 -0.26 -12.32 -16.01
CA ASN A 20 0.24 -12.22 -14.64
C ASN A 20 -0.92 -12.10 -13.65
N LEU A 21 -1.92 -11.27 -13.93
CA LEU A 21 -3.09 -11.11 -13.07
C LEU A 21 -3.90 -12.41 -12.94
N LYS A 22 -4.14 -13.12 -14.05
CA LYS A 22 -4.82 -14.42 -14.00
C LYS A 22 -4.09 -15.40 -13.10
N LYS A 23 -2.76 -15.51 -13.23
CA LYS A 23 -1.94 -16.36 -12.36
C LYS A 23 -2.00 -15.91 -10.92
N PHE A 24 -1.82 -14.62 -10.65
CA PHE A 24 -1.86 -14.03 -9.33
C PHE A 24 -3.18 -14.35 -8.61
N PHE A 25 -4.30 -14.06 -9.27
CA PHE A 25 -5.63 -14.33 -8.71
C PHE A 25 -6.01 -15.80 -8.62
N SER A 26 -5.30 -16.70 -9.30
CA SER A 26 -5.48 -18.14 -9.12
C SER A 26 -4.81 -18.68 -7.87
N ILE A 27 -3.81 -18.00 -7.33
CA ILE A 27 -3.01 -18.41 -6.17
C ILE A 27 -3.51 -17.73 -4.89
N VAL A 28 -3.88 -16.47 -4.99
CA VAL A 28 -4.36 -15.68 -3.85
C VAL A 28 -5.87 -15.90 -3.70
N PHE A 29 -6.33 -16.19 -2.47
CA PHE A 29 -7.76 -16.27 -2.15
C PHE A 29 -8.42 -14.92 -2.31
N PHE A 30 -8.79 -14.61 -3.54
CA PHE A 30 -9.46 -13.36 -3.89
C PHE A 30 -10.91 -13.60 -4.28
N PRO A 31 -11.78 -12.62 -4.04
CA PRO A 31 -13.13 -12.66 -4.57
C PRO A 31 -13.07 -12.88 -6.09
N GLY A 32 -13.86 -13.80 -6.61
CA GLY A 32 -13.91 -14.02 -8.06
C GLY A 32 -14.25 -12.75 -8.83
N LYS A 33 -14.01 -12.74 -10.15
CA LYS A 33 -14.31 -11.60 -11.04
C LYS A 33 -15.76 -11.08 -10.99
N ASN A 34 -16.67 -11.87 -10.44
CA ASN A 34 -18.05 -11.49 -10.20
C ASN A 34 -18.23 -10.55 -8.99
N VAL A 35 -17.21 -10.42 -8.15
CA VAL A 35 -17.22 -9.57 -6.96
C VAL A 35 -16.33 -8.33 -7.15
N MET A 36 -15.21 -8.49 -7.86
CA MET A 36 -14.27 -7.41 -8.11
C MET A 36 -13.69 -7.54 -9.51
N SER A 37 -13.83 -6.49 -10.32
CA SER A 37 -13.18 -6.40 -11.60
C SER A 37 -11.71 -6.00 -11.44
N TYR A 38 -10.86 -6.50 -12.30
CA TYR A 38 -9.46 -6.09 -12.38
C TYR A 38 -8.97 -6.12 -13.82
N ARG A 39 -8.03 -5.25 -14.15
CA ARG A 39 -7.34 -5.20 -15.44
C ARG A 39 -5.89 -4.80 -15.30
N ALA A 40 -5.06 -5.26 -16.23
CA ALA A 40 -3.72 -4.74 -16.40
C ALA A 40 -3.75 -3.31 -16.99
N PRO A 41 -2.70 -2.52 -16.78
CA PRO A 41 -2.49 -1.29 -17.54
C PRO A 41 -2.37 -1.58 -19.04
N ASP A 42 -2.68 -0.57 -19.85
CA ASP A 42 -2.43 -0.66 -21.29
C ASP A 42 -0.91 -0.67 -21.56
N PRO A 43 -0.43 -1.34 -22.64
CA PRO A 43 1.01 -1.52 -22.88
C PRO A 43 1.82 -0.22 -22.95
N ASP A 44 1.20 0.87 -23.38
CA ASP A 44 1.83 2.19 -23.54
C ASP A 44 1.56 3.13 -22.36
N GLU A 45 0.99 2.61 -21.27
CA GLU A 45 0.58 3.41 -20.12
C GLU A 45 1.78 3.66 -19.17
N GLU A 46 2.42 4.80 -19.35
CA GLU A 46 3.56 5.21 -18.50
C GLU A 46 3.14 5.66 -17.08
N ARG A 47 1.89 6.10 -16.94
CA ARG A 47 1.32 6.60 -15.68
C ARG A 47 -0.09 6.10 -15.52
N PRO A 48 -0.52 5.76 -14.30
CA PRO A 48 -1.87 5.29 -14.07
C PRO A 48 -2.94 6.28 -14.52
N SER A 49 -3.91 5.76 -15.26
CA SER A 49 -5.12 6.47 -15.69
C SER A 49 -6.35 5.62 -15.35
N PRO A 50 -6.75 5.58 -14.05
CA PRO A 50 -7.88 4.78 -13.63
C PRO A 50 -9.18 5.30 -14.24
N ARG A 51 -10.07 4.39 -14.61
CA ARG A 51 -11.44 4.69 -15.05
C ARG A 51 -12.31 4.99 -13.82
N ASP A 52 -13.52 5.50 -14.05
CA ASP A 52 -14.47 5.72 -12.98
C ASP A 52 -14.72 4.44 -12.17
N GLY A 53 -14.51 4.52 -10.86
CA GLY A 53 -14.66 3.40 -9.94
C GLY A 53 -13.43 2.48 -9.83
N GLU A 54 -12.39 2.68 -10.62
CA GLU A 54 -11.14 1.94 -10.49
C GLU A 54 -10.21 2.58 -9.46
N VAL A 55 -9.46 1.74 -8.76
CA VAL A 55 -8.38 2.14 -7.87
C VAL A 55 -7.08 1.47 -8.29
N ILE A 56 -5.95 2.14 -8.04
CA ILE A 56 -4.63 1.59 -8.32
C ILE A 56 -4.23 0.70 -7.15
N VAL A 57 -3.81 -0.52 -7.48
CA VAL A 57 -3.36 -1.52 -6.51
C VAL A 57 -2.02 -2.09 -6.96
N PHE A 58 -1.15 -2.40 -6.02
CA PHE A 58 0.12 -3.07 -6.28
C PHE A 58 0.02 -4.53 -5.86
N SER A 59 0.45 -5.47 -6.71
CA SER A 59 0.45 -6.89 -6.36
C SER A 59 1.32 -7.17 -5.14
N ASP A 60 2.42 -6.42 -4.96
CA ASP A 60 3.27 -6.53 -3.77
C ASP A 60 2.58 -6.06 -2.48
N HIS A 61 1.69 -5.08 -2.54
CA HIS A 61 0.86 -4.73 -1.39
C HIS A 61 -0.10 -5.86 -1.01
N MET A 62 -0.68 -6.52 -2.01
CA MET A 62 -1.56 -7.67 -1.77
C MET A 62 -0.79 -8.86 -1.19
N ASN A 63 0.41 -9.14 -1.67
CA ASN A 63 1.33 -10.14 -1.09
C ASN A 63 1.72 -9.82 0.37
N ARG A 64 1.49 -8.60 0.82
CA ARG A 64 1.75 -8.13 2.19
C ARG A 64 0.49 -8.01 3.05
N GLY A 65 -0.63 -8.53 2.58
CA GLY A 65 -1.89 -8.61 3.32
C GLY A 65 -2.91 -7.53 2.99
N PHE A 66 -2.60 -6.60 2.06
CA PHE A 66 -3.60 -5.66 1.59
C PHE A 66 -4.65 -6.36 0.74
N SER A 67 -5.92 -6.12 1.04
CA SER A 67 -7.06 -6.58 0.23
C SER A 67 -7.96 -5.40 -0.10
N PRO A 68 -8.08 -4.99 -1.38
CA PRO A 68 -9.01 -3.94 -1.76
C PRO A 68 -10.46 -4.31 -1.41
N PRO A 69 -11.25 -3.36 -0.90
CA PRO A 69 -11.01 -1.93 -0.72
C PRO A 69 -10.26 -1.56 0.57
N GLY A 70 -9.57 -2.48 1.20
CA GLY A 70 -8.93 -2.31 2.50
C GLY A 70 -9.92 -2.46 3.67
N SER A 71 -9.47 -3.00 4.79
CA SER A 71 -10.26 -3.07 6.01
C SER A 71 -10.60 -1.67 6.55
N LYS A 72 -11.59 -1.59 7.44
CA LYS A 72 -11.91 -0.32 8.11
C LYS A 72 -10.67 0.22 8.82
N PHE A 73 -9.99 -0.60 9.61
CA PHE A 73 -8.78 -0.19 10.33
C PHE A 73 -7.68 0.32 9.39
N PHE A 74 -7.42 -0.39 8.29
CA PHE A 74 -6.44 0.03 7.29
C PHE A 74 -6.76 1.43 6.74
N ARG A 75 -8.02 1.66 6.37
CA ARG A 75 -8.46 2.98 5.88
C ARG A 75 -8.36 4.06 6.94
N ASP A 76 -8.73 3.76 8.20
CA ASP A 76 -8.66 4.69 9.32
C ASP A 76 -7.21 5.12 9.60
N VAL A 77 -6.24 4.18 9.55
CA VAL A 77 -4.80 4.48 9.67
C VAL A 77 -4.35 5.43 8.56
N LEU A 78 -4.65 5.11 7.30
CA LEU A 78 -4.24 5.97 6.17
C LEU A 78 -4.90 7.35 6.24
N HIS A 79 -6.20 7.40 6.55
CA HIS A 79 -6.93 8.67 6.69
C HIS A 79 -6.33 9.54 7.79
N PHE A 80 -6.06 8.96 8.97
CA PHE A 80 -5.43 9.68 10.09
C PHE A 80 -4.05 10.23 9.71
N LEU A 81 -3.25 9.43 8.99
CA LEU A 81 -1.90 9.79 8.57
C LEU A 81 -1.90 10.69 7.32
N LYS A 82 -3.06 10.94 6.70
CA LYS A 82 -3.24 11.68 5.44
C LYS A 82 -2.41 11.09 4.31
N LEU A 83 -2.48 9.77 4.16
CA LEU A 83 -1.73 9.00 3.16
C LEU A 83 -2.68 8.25 2.22
N HIS A 84 -2.16 7.97 1.03
CA HIS A 84 -2.74 7.01 0.11
C HIS A 84 -1.92 5.70 0.13
N PRO A 85 -2.48 4.57 -0.30
CA PRO A 85 -1.73 3.29 -0.34
C PRO A 85 -0.42 3.38 -1.12
N GLN A 86 -0.35 4.17 -2.19
CA GLN A 86 0.85 4.36 -2.99
C GLN A 86 1.98 5.13 -2.29
N ASP A 87 1.68 5.86 -1.22
CA ASP A 87 2.68 6.64 -0.49
C ASP A 87 3.55 5.76 0.41
N ILE A 88 3.11 4.54 0.69
CA ILE A 88 3.77 3.61 1.62
C ILE A 88 4.26 2.36 0.91
N GLY A 89 5.45 1.91 1.28
CA GLY A 89 6.03 0.68 0.74
C GLY A 89 5.40 -0.60 1.29
N PRO A 90 5.62 -1.76 0.64
CA PRO A 90 5.01 -3.04 0.99
C PRO A 90 5.22 -3.47 2.45
N ASN A 91 6.38 -3.20 3.04
CA ASN A 91 6.63 -3.53 4.45
C ASN A 91 5.78 -2.71 5.42
N SER A 92 5.41 -1.49 5.06
CA SER A 92 4.47 -0.66 5.83
C SER A 92 3.05 -1.26 5.80
N ILE A 93 2.65 -1.79 4.66
CA ILE A 93 1.40 -2.55 4.52
C ILE A 93 1.40 -3.74 5.47
N SER A 94 2.49 -4.54 5.47
CA SER A 94 2.62 -5.67 6.40
C SER A 94 2.50 -5.25 7.87
N ASN A 95 3.08 -4.12 8.27
CA ASN A 95 2.99 -3.65 9.65
C ASN A 95 1.55 -3.31 10.05
N ILE A 96 0.78 -2.67 9.18
CA ILE A 96 -0.65 -2.36 9.44
C ILE A 96 -1.45 -3.66 9.51
N CYS A 97 -1.31 -4.55 8.52
CA CYS A 97 -2.09 -5.79 8.46
C CYS A 97 -1.74 -6.74 9.61
N ASN A 98 -0.47 -6.88 9.96
CA ASN A 98 -0.05 -7.73 11.07
C ASN A 98 -0.55 -7.19 12.42
N PHE A 99 -0.58 -5.87 12.60
CA PHE A 99 -1.15 -5.28 13.80
C PHE A 99 -2.65 -5.58 13.90
N GLN A 100 -3.37 -5.44 12.79
CA GLN A 100 -4.79 -5.78 12.74
C GLN A 100 -5.03 -7.25 13.11
N VAL A 101 -4.29 -8.17 12.49
CA VAL A 101 -4.39 -9.62 12.79
C VAL A 101 -4.06 -9.91 14.26
N LEU A 102 -3.04 -9.25 14.82
CA LEU A 102 -2.71 -9.40 16.23
C LEU A 102 -3.90 -9.01 17.11
N CYS A 103 -4.49 -7.85 16.87
CA CYS A 103 -5.62 -7.38 17.66
C CYS A 103 -6.85 -8.31 17.50
N GLU A 104 -7.29 -8.53 16.27
CA GLU A 104 -8.54 -9.25 16.00
C GLU A 104 -8.47 -10.75 16.32
N VAL A 105 -7.36 -11.41 15.97
CA VAL A 105 -7.25 -12.87 16.06
C VAL A 105 -6.68 -13.32 17.41
N TYR A 106 -5.64 -12.65 17.90
CA TYR A 106 -4.93 -13.11 19.11
C TYR A 106 -5.40 -12.41 20.37
N LEU A 107 -5.69 -11.12 20.31
CA LEU A 107 -6.16 -10.36 21.47
C LEU A 107 -7.68 -10.32 21.57
N GLN A 108 -8.40 -10.62 20.47
CA GLN A 108 -9.86 -10.53 20.35
C GLN A 108 -10.38 -9.11 20.69
N GLU A 109 -9.60 -8.11 20.28
CA GLU A 109 -9.89 -6.69 20.49
C GLU A 109 -9.95 -5.95 19.14
N GLU A 110 -10.75 -4.88 19.07
CA GLU A 110 -10.81 -4.06 17.87
C GLU A 110 -9.52 -3.24 17.73
N PRO A 111 -8.84 -3.28 16.56
CA PRO A 111 -7.65 -2.46 16.33
C PRO A 111 -8.03 -0.99 16.23
N THR A 112 -7.31 -0.13 16.97
CA THR A 112 -7.51 1.32 16.93
C THR A 112 -6.25 2.04 16.43
N VAL A 113 -6.45 3.20 15.81
CA VAL A 113 -5.33 4.05 15.34
C VAL A 113 -4.49 4.54 16.50
N GLU A 114 -5.12 4.85 17.63
CA GLU A 114 -4.45 5.29 18.86
C GLU A 114 -3.48 4.22 19.35
N LEU A 115 -3.95 2.98 19.48
CA LEU A 115 -3.11 1.86 19.92
C LEU A 115 -2.01 1.56 18.90
N PHE A 116 -2.32 1.62 17.60
CA PHE A 116 -1.31 1.43 16.54
C PHE A 116 -0.15 2.42 16.68
N ARG A 117 -0.42 3.68 16.96
CA ARG A 117 0.58 4.74 17.13
C ARG A 117 1.50 4.56 18.33
N GLU A 118 1.09 3.81 19.35
CA GLU A 118 1.96 3.46 20.47
C GLU A 118 3.11 2.55 20.02
N TYR A 119 2.89 1.73 19.00
CA TYR A 119 3.88 0.77 18.51
C TYR A 119 4.59 1.21 17.23
N PHE A 120 3.98 2.06 16.42
CA PHE A 120 4.49 2.44 15.10
C PHE A 120 4.58 3.95 14.93
N TYR A 121 5.47 4.37 14.05
CA TYR A 121 5.62 5.76 13.64
C TYR A 121 5.89 5.88 12.15
N LEU A 122 5.66 7.08 11.61
CA LEU A 122 6.02 7.41 10.24
C LEU A 122 7.48 7.81 10.15
N ASN A 123 8.17 7.25 9.17
CA ASN A 123 9.49 7.68 8.76
C ASN A 123 9.44 8.08 7.29
N ARG A 124 9.72 9.34 6.99
CA ARG A 124 9.87 9.82 5.61
C ARG A 124 11.26 9.45 5.14
N GLN A 125 11.35 8.64 4.08
CA GLN A 125 12.63 8.12 3.58
C GLN A 125 13.37 9.14 2.72
N ASN A 126 12.65 10.03 2.02
CA ASN A 126 13.22 11.08 1.19
C ASN A 126 12.55 12.41 1.50
N GLU A 127 13.30 13.37 2.02
CA GLU A 127 12.93 14.76 1.91
C GLU A 127 13.21 15.19 0.46
N CYS A 128 12.18 15.20 -0.37
CA CYS A 128 12.30 15.89 -1.64
C CYS A 128 12.70 17.33 -1.33
N THR A 129 13.83 17.76 -1.88
CA THR A 129 14.46 19.08 -1.72
C THR A 129 13.54 20.26 -2.00
N ASN A 130 12.31 20.03 -2.46
CA ASN A 130 11.30 21.04 -2.78
C ASN A 130 9.98 20.89 -1.98
N GLY A 131 9.91 20.08 -0.96
CA GLY A 131 8.87 20.14 0.09
C GLY A 131 7.45 19.74 -0.29
N LEU A 132 7.16 19.16 -1.47
CA LEU A 132 5.80 18.99 -1.96
C LEU A 132 5.50 17.68 -2.73
N SER A 133 6.42 16.73 -2.82
CA SER A 133 6.17 15.46 -3.50
C SER A 133 6.49 14.28 -2.59
N LEU A 134 5.47 13.50 -2.27
CA LEU A 134 5.69 12.15 -1.78
C LEU A 134 6.00 11.28 -3.01
N GLU A 135 7.20 10.75 -3.08
CA GLU A 135 7.53 9.69 -4.04
C GLU A 135 6.73 8.43 -3.70
N LEU A 136 6.48 7.60 -4.71
CA LEU A 136 5.89 6.28 -4.48
C LEU A 136 6.70 5.55 -3.39
N GLY A 137 6.04 5.17 -2.30
CA GLY A 137 6.69 4.51 -1.17
C GLY A 137 7.65 5.37 -0.36
N GLY A 138 7.66 6.70 -0.54
CA GLY A 138 8.54 7.62 0.17
C GLY A 138 8.30 7.69 1.68
N ILE A 139 7.27 6.99 2.17
CA ILE A 139 6.94 6.88 3.59
C ILE A 139 7.04 5.43 4.03
N SER A 140 7.75 5.19 5.12
CA SER A 140 7.74 3.91 5.81
C SER A 140 7.07 4.03 7.18
N ILE A 141 6.29 3.02 7.52
CA ILE A 141 5.75 2.83 8.87
C ILE A 141 6.67 1.86 9.59
N GLN A 142 7.31 2.32 10.65
CA GLN A 142 8.31 1.57 11.38
C GLN A 142 7.91 1.37 12.84
N ARG A 143 8.36 0.26 13.43
CA ARG A 143 8.16 0.00 14.85
C ARG A 143 8.96 1.01 15.68
N ARG A 144 8.34 1.53 16.75
CA ARG A 144 9.05 2.40 17.72
C ARG A 144 10.12 1.61 18.47
N GLN A 145 11.25 2.25 18.68
CA GLN A 145 12.30 1.69 19.52
C GLN A 145 11.77 1.51 20.94
N GLY A 146 12.02 0.34 21.53
CA GLY A 146 11.55 0.01 22.88
C GLY A 146 10.08 -0.43 22.97
N ALA A 147 9.30 -0.35 21.89
CA ALA A 147 7.94 -0.87 21.90
C ALA A 147 7.94 -2.40 22.03
N VAL A 148 7.21 -2.91 23.02
CA VAL A 148 7.01 -4.35 23.23
C VAL A 148 5.90 -4.82 22.27
N PHE A 149 6.29 -5.13 21.06
CA PHE A 149 5.42 -5.66 20.00
C PHE A 149 6.04 -6.96 19.48
N PRO A 150 5.25 -7.99 19.16
CA PRO A 150 5.78 -9.24 18.63
C PRO A 150 6.75 -9.01 17.47
N LEU A 151 7.90 -9.69 17.50
CA LEU A 151 8.85 -9.61 16.41
C LEU A 151 8.29 -10.37 15.21
N ILE A 152 7.83 -9.63 14.21
CA ILE A 152 7.41 -10.19 12.94
C ILE A 152 8.57 -10.01 11.97
N VAL A 153 9.09 -11.12 11.48
CA VAL A 153 10.13 -11.10 10.45
C VAL A 153 9.45 -10.76 9.13
N LEU A 154 9.66 -9.54 8.67
CA LEU A 154 9.18 -9.11 7.37
C LEU A 154 10.07 -9.71 6.28
N PRO A 155 9.50 -10.16 5.16
CA PRO A 155 10.30 -10.54 4.01
C PRO A 155 11.16 -9.37 3.51
N SER A 156 12.21 -9.67 2.73
CA SER A 156 13.02 -8.64 2.07
C SER A 156 12.12 -7.65 1.32
N HIS A 157 12.51 -6.38 1.35
CA HIS A 157 11.78 -5.34 0.62
C HIS A 157 11.92 -5.60 -0.89
N PRO A 158 10.83 -5.77 -1.65
CA PRO A 158 10.94 -5.92 -3.09
C PRO A 158 11.41 -4.59 -3.70
N THR A 159 12.43 -4.63 -4.55
CA THR A 159 13.04 -3.43 -5.14
C THR A 159 12.17 -2.79 -6.21
N ASP A 160 11.40 -3.60 -6.93
CA ASP A 160 10.63 -3.17 -8.11
C ASP A 160 9.11 -3.18 -7.86
N TRP A 161 8.69 -3.11 -6.60
CA TRP A 161 7.26 -3.16 -6.25
C TRP A 161 6.44 -2.05 -6.89
N ASN A 162 7.04 -0.88 -7.14
CA ASN A 162 6.42 0.27 -7.80
C ASN A 162 6.09 0.03 -9.29
N GLN A 163 6.58 -1.07 -9.86
CA GLN A 163 6.25 -1.54 -11.21
C GLN A 163 5.15 -2.61 -11.21
N THR A 164 4.57 -2.94 -10.07
CA THR A 164 3.60 -4.05 -9.94
C THR A 164 2.16 -3.59 -9.82
N TRP A 165 1.86 -2.36 -10.29
CA TRP A 165 0.53 -1.77 -10.20
C TRP A 165 -0.40 -2.24 -11.32
N PHE A 166 -1.67 -2.28 -10.98
CA PHE A 166 -2.79 -2.63 -11.85
C PHE A 166 -4.08 -1.97 -11.31
N TYR A 167 -5.20 -2.18 -11.98
CA TYR A 167 -6.48 -1.60 -11.60
C TYR A 167 -7.44 -2.65 -11.03
N CYS A 168 -8.19 -2.24 -9.98
CA CYS A 168 -9.31 -2.97 -9.39
C CYS A 168 -10.56 -2.11 -9.37
#